data_e0d4308c2ae6fa8a036660549ed4cef1
#
_entry.id   e0d4308c2ae6fa8a036660549ed4cef1
#
_cell.length_a   1.000
_cell.length_b   1.000
_cell.length_c   1.000
_cell.angle_alpha   90.00
_cell.angle_beta   90.00
_cell.angle_gamma   90.00
#
_symmetry.space_group_name_H-M   'P 1'
#
loop_
_entity.id
_entity.type
_entity.pdbx_description
1 polymer ?
#
loop_
_entity_poly.entity_id
_entity_poly.type
_entity_poly.pdbx_seq_one_letter_code
_entity_poly.pdbx_strand_id
1 'polypeptide(L)'
;MSDLSLTSGQQAGLDAAMALTKSREPSVLVLAGFAGCHRAGQGILMYDGTVKKVEDVVVGARLMGPDSRPRQVLELRRGHGPMVEICPTKGDSWVVNADHVLTVTHTNRLSHGRLHQVCGQMLDIALPDWRRQAAWRRVEQKLIRTGVDFPTVTTDLPLDPYFVGVLLGDGAIQNGVQICKPHATMGQLADDEARKFGLRVRKEGTGTDVRWHIVGTCNKPNEITVRLRKLGLFGTTCDDKFVPRVYKVASRDDRAAILAGLLDTDGHVDRNAGSCGWDFISKSEKLARDTAFLARSLGLAAYIRSCRKSCQTGAVGTYWRVTISGDTSWLPTRIKHTVPRRQKKDVLRTGFVIRDRPSEDFLGFTLTGDGRYLLDDFTVTHNTGKTVLIGEIIKALGEPTLVLAPTGKASLRVSEATGFPAKTLHRWIYKPVINSRTGTVSFKLKDLRTDDVERSPSGVVIIDEASMVSQQMWSDLQSIAGPLGQHVILVGDSFQLPPVVNNHERPGVPFSVFSDDF
;
A
#
# COMPACT_ATOMS: atom_id res chain seq x y z
N MET A 1 15.09 -14.82 10.68
CA MET A 1 15.06 -14.46 9.26
C MET A 1 13.76 -15.03 8.73
N SER A 2 12.78 -14.18 8.35
CA SER A 2 11.52 -14.65 7.78
C SER A 2 11.81 -15.18 6.39
N ASP A 3 11.42 -16.41 6.10
CA ASP A 3 11.41 -16.98 4.76
C ASP A 3 10.61 -16.05 3.84
N LEU A 4 11.33 -15.31 2.99
CA LEU A 4 10.74 -14.52 1.91
C LEU A 4 10.19 -15.50 0.88
N SER A 5 8.88 -15.63 0.78
CA SER A 5 8.26 -16.42 -0.29
C SER A 5 8.37 -15.64 -1.60
N LEU A 6 9.19 -16.13 -2.52
CA LEU A 6 9.30 -15.59 -3.88
C LEU A 6 7.97 -15.76 -4.64
N THR A 7 7.66 -14.81 -5.53
CA THR A 7 6.56 -14.99 -6.50
C THR A 7 6.92 -16.11 -7.49
N SER A 8 5.92 -16.68 -8.19
CA SER A 8 6.18 -17.70 -9.23
C SER A 8 7.15 -17.20 -10.30
N GLY A 9 7.05 -15.95 -10.72
CA GLY A 9 7.97 -15.34 -11.67
C GLY A 9 9.36 -15.13 -11.11
N GLN A 10 9.49 -14.72 -9.84
CA GLN A 10 10.79 -14.59 -9.17
C GLN A 10 11.45 -15.96 -8.98
N GLN A 11 10.68 -16.99 -8.63
CA GLN A 11 11.19 -18.36 -8.53
C GLN A 11 11.68 -18.86 -9.89
N ALA A 12 10.91 -18.66 -10.95
CA ALA A 12 11.35 -19.01 -12.30
C ALA A 12 12.62 -18.27 -12.72
N GLY A 13 12.74 -16.98 -12.36
CA GLY A 13 13.95 -16.18 -12.59
C GLY A 13 15.16 -16.71 -11.80
N LEU A 14 14.96 -17.11 -10.55
CA LEU A 14 16.01 -17.74 -9.73
C LEU A 14 16.43 -19.08 -10.32
N ASP A 15 15.47 -19.92 -10.70
CA ASP A 15 15.74 -21.24 -11.30
C ASP A 15 16.51 -21.10 -12.62
N ALA A 16 16.14 -20.12 -13.46
CA ALA A 16 16.86 -19.80 -14.70
C ALA A 16 18.29 -19.30 -14.44
N ALA A 17 18.49 -18.44 -13.43
CA ALA A 17 19.80 -17.98 -13.02
C ALA A 17 20.69 -19.14 -12.53
N MET A 18 20.13 -20.05 -11.76
CA MET A 18 20.85 -21.24 -11.29
C MET A 18 21.12 -22.25 -12.41
N ALA A 19 20.24 -22.34 -13.42
CA ALA A 19 20.48 -23.16 -14.60
C ALA A 19 21.61 -22.59 -15.46
N LEU A 20 21.72 -21.27 -15.57
CA LEU A 20 22.78 -20.57 -16.30
C LEU A 20 24.17 -20.97 -15.80
N THR A 21 24.37 -21.09 -14.50
CA THR A 21 25.67 -21.45 -13.89
C THR A 21 26.14 -22.87 -14.22
N LYS A 22 25.25 -23.73 -14.72
CA LYS A 22 25.57 -25.10 -15.13
C LYS A 22 26.06 -25.17 -16.58
N SER A 23 25.92 -24.09 -17.33
CA SER A 23 26.45 -24.01 -18.70
C SER A 23 27.98 -23.94 -18.68
N ARG A 24 28.65 -24.62 -19.64
CA ARG A 24 30.11 -24.53 -19.80
C ARG A 24 30.53 -23.29 -20.58
N GLU A 25 29.63 -22.72 -21.35
CA GLU A 25 29.90 -21.53 -22.18
C GLU A 25 29.27 -20.27 -21.54
N PRO A 26 29.98 -19.13 -21.57
CA PRO A 26 29.42 -17.87 -21.15
C PRO A 26 28.10 -17.59 -21.84
N SER A 27 27.08 -17.32 -21.07
CA SER A 27 25.70 -17.15 -21.56
C SER A 27 25.08 -15.90 -20.92
N VAL A 28 24.05 -15.37 -21.58
CA VAL A 28 23.32 -14.20 -21.12
C VAL A 28 21.90 -14.60 -20.71
N LEU A 29 21.47 -14.18 -19.53
CA LEU A 29 20.10 -14.32 -19.08
C LEU A 29 19.49 -12.91 -18.91
N VAL A 30 18.37 -12.68 -19.55
CA VAL A 30 17.63 -11.42 -19.41
C VAL A 30 16.44 -11.64 -18.49
N LEU A 31 16.41 -10.91 -17.38
CA LEU A 31 15.33 -10.92 -16.41
C LEU A 31 14.57 -9.58 -16.51
N ALA A 32 13.56 -9.56 -17.38
CA ALA A 32 12.66 -8.42 -17.48
C ALA A 32 11.67 -8.45 -16.31
N GLY A 33 11.64 -7.39 -15.53
CA GLY A 33 10.68 -7.22 -14.46
C GLY A 33 9.94 -5.88 -14.60
N PHE A 34 8.63 -5.92 -14.57
CA PHE A 34 7.80 -4.73 -14.71
C PHE A 34 7.52 -4.10 -13.36
N ALA A 35 7.57 -2.77 -13.26
CA ALA A 35 7.20 -2.07 -12.02
C ALA A 35 5.67 -2.08 -11.85
N GLY A 36 5.19 -2.49 -10.67
CA GLY A 36 3.77 -2.39 -10.32
C GLY A 36 3.37 -0.94 -10.07
N CYS A 37 2.86 -0.24 -11.08
CA CYS A 37 2.56 1.19 -11.04
C CYS A 37 1.06 1.47 -11.09
N HIS A 38 0.67 2.64 -10.55
CA HIS A 38 -0.70 3.14 -10.51
C HIS A 38 -0.86 4.40 -11.34
N ARG A 39 -2.09 4.65 -11.80
CA ARG A 39 -2.47 5.94 -12.36
C ARG A 39 -2.40 7.04 -11.29
N ALA A 40 -2.10 8.27 -11.70
CA ALA A 40 -2.17 9.45 -10.83
C ALA A 40 -3.54 9.56 -10.14
N GLY A 41 -3.53 10.07 -8.90
CA GLY A 41 -4.72 10.18 -8.05
C GLY A 41 -5.00 8.97 -7.17
N GLN A 42 -4.30 7.83 -7.34
CA GLN A 42 -4.47 6.66 -6.47
C GLN A 42 -4.01 6.97 -5.04
N GLY A 43 -4.90 6.71 -4.07
CA GLY A 43 -4.59 6.86 -2.65
C GLY A 43 -3.72 5.71 -2.14
N ILE A 44 -2.67 6.06 -1.40
CA ILE A 44 -1.72 5.15 -0.78
C ILE A 44 -1.74 5.36 0.73
N LEU A 45 -1.91 4.28 1.50
CA LEU A 45 -1.89 4.34 2.96
C LEU A 45 -0.44 4.44 3.46
N MET A 46 -0.15 5.55 4.13
CA MET A 46 1.15 5.77 4.75
C MET A 46 1.25 5.08 6.10
N TYR A 47 2.46 4.76 6.53
CA TYR A 47 2.73 4.10 7.81
C TYR A 47 2.22 4.89 9.02
N ASP A 48 2.20 6.21 8.93
CA ASP A 48 1.68 7.12 9.96
C ASP A 48 0.15 7.28 9.95
N GLY A 49 -0.56 6.51 9.12
CA GLY A 49 -2.01 6.53 8.96
C GLY A 49 -2.56 7.65 8.08
N THR A 50 -1.72 8.48 7.49
CA THR A 50 -2.17 9.43 6.45
C THR A 50 -2.39 8.71 5.12
N VAL A 51 -3.20 9.30 4.26
CA VAL A 51 -3.37 8.87 2.88
C VAL A 51 -2.77 9.94 1.98
N LYS A 52 -1.86 9.53 1.09
CA LYS A 52 -1.28 10.39 0.05
C LYS A 52 -1.66 9.87 -1.32
N LYS A 53 -1.74 10.76 -2.29
CA LYS A 53 -1.82 10.34 -3.69
C LYS A 53 -0.48 9.78 -4.13
N VAL A 54 -0.49 8.83 -5.07
CA VAL A 54 0.74 8.18 -5.58
C VAL A 54 1.77 9.18 -6.07
N GLU A 55 1.33 10.27 -6.72
CA GLU A 55 2.18 11.37 -7.20
C GLU A 55 2.84 12.21 -6.09
N ASP A 56 2.24 12.23 -4.89
CA ASP A 56 2.72 13.03 -3.74
C ASP A 56 3.65 12.23 -2.82
N VAL A 57 3.89 10.96 -3.14
CA VAL A 57 4.83 10.12 -2.39
C VAL A 57 6.26 10.47 -2.81
N VAL A 58 7.17 10.57 -1.84
CA VAL A 58 8.58 10.94 -2.05
C VAL A 58 9.53 9.83 -1.58
N VAL A 59 10.75 9.83 -2.08
CA VAL A 59 11.81 8.92 -1.61
C VAL A 59 12.03 9.11 -0.11
N GLY A 60 12.22 8.00 0.62
CA GLY A 60 12.34 7.97 2.06
C GLY A 60 10.99 7.92 2.80
N ALA A 61 9.86 8.16 2.12
CA ALA A 61 8.54 7.99 2.73
C ALA A 61 8.31 6.53 3.15
N ARG A 62 7.48 6.33 4.17
CA ARG A 62 7.14 5.00 4.70
C ARG A 62 5.68 4.70 4.41
N LEU A 63 5.43 3.66 3.60
CA LEU A 63 4.10 3.13 3.31
C LEU A 63 3.70 2.09 4.35
N MET A 64 2.41 1.84 4.50
CA MET A 64 1.88 0.81 5.39
C MET A 64 1.93 -0.55 4.70
N GLY A 65 2.63 -1.51 5.30
CA GLY A 65 2.60 -2.91 4.89
C GLY A 65 1.40 -3.67 5.47
N PRO A 66 1.01 -4.81 4.86
CA PRO A 66 -0.11 -5.62 5.34
C PRO A 66 0.13 -6.27 6.70
N ASP A 67 1.36 -6.31 7.16
CA ASP A 67 1.85 -6.80 8.46
C ASP A 67 1.99 -5.68 9.51
N SER A 68 1.45 -4.50 9.25
CA SER A 68 1.58 -3.30 10.11
C SER A 68 3.03 -2.80 10.25
N ARG A 69 3.92 -3.17 9.33
CA ARG A 69 5.30 -2.70 9.30
C ARG A 69 5.53 -1.68 8.19
N PRO A 70 6.50 -0.78 8.35
CA PRO A 70 6.79 0.20 7.31
C PRO A 70 7.44 -0.45 6.09
N ARG A 71 7.11 0.06 4.91
CA ARG A 71 7.81 -0.16 3.65
C ARG A 71 8.39 1.18 3.21
N GLN A 72 9.71 1.30 3.25
CA GLN A 72 10.38 2.54 2.86
C GLN A 72 10.47 2.63 1.35
N VAL A 73 10.13 3.80 0.82
CA VAL A 73 10.27 4.13 -0.60
C VAL A 73 11.74 4.41 -0.89
N LEU A 74 12.35 3.55 -1.68
CA LEU A 74 13.75 3.68 -2.11
C LEU A 74 13.85 4.52 -3.38
N GLU A 75 12.86 4.41 -4.27
CA GLU A 75 12.84 5.08 -5.56
C GLU A 75 11.43 5.32 -6.05
N LEU A 76 11.27 6.40 -6.82
CA LEU A 76 10.05 6.69 -7.59
C LEU A 76 10.22 6.19 -9.01
N ARG A 77 9.18 5.53 -9.53
CA ARG A 77 9.10 5.03 -10.90
C ARG A 77 8.03 5.80 -11.65
N ARG A 78 8.32 6.15 -12.89
CA ARG A 78 7.38 6.79 -13.81
C ARG A 78 7.52 6.15 -15.18
N GLY A 79 6.41 6.04 -15.88
CA GLY A 79 6.41 5.53 -17.23
C GLY A 79 5.11 5.85 -17.94
N HIS A 80 5.01 5.46 -19.21
CA HIS A 80 3.83 5.60 -20.05
C HIS A 80 3.57 4.26 -20.74
N GLY A 81 2.33 3.81 -20.76
CA GLY A 81 2.01 2.54 -21.42
C GLY A 81 0.58 2.07 -21.18
N PRO A 82 0.26 0.85 -21.65
CA PRO A 82 -1.07 0.28 -21.52
C PRO A 82 -1.50 0.18 -20.06
N MET A 83 -2.75 0.54 -19.79
CA MET A 83 -3.31 0.51 -18.45
C MET A 83 -4.42 -0.53 -18.33
N VAL A 84 -4.69 -0.94 -17.11
CA VAL A 84 -5.74 -1.91 -16.76
C VAL A 84 -6.51 -1.41 -15.55
N GLU A 85 -7.82 -1.38 -15.65
CA GLU A 85 -8.71 -1.10 -14.53
C GLU A 85 -9.05 -2.39 -13.79
N ILE A 86 -8.75 -2.42 -12.51
CA ILE A 86 -9.15 -3.49 -11.59
C ILE A 86 -10.50 -3.10 -11.01
N CYS A 87 -11.53 -3.90 -11.28
CA CYS A 87 -12.90 -3.66 -10.84
C CYS A 87 -13.32 -4.71 -9.80
N PRO A 88 -13.19 -4.43 -8.49
CA PRO A 88 -13.65 -5.34 -7.45
C PRO A 88 -15.17 -5.51 -7.48
N THR A 89 -15.68 -6.67 -7.10
CA THR A 89 -17.12 -6.89 -6.90
C THR A 89 -17.69 -5.96 -5.83
N LYS A 90 -16.88 -5.61 -4.83
CA LYS A 90 -17.22 -4.67 -3.76
C LYS A 90 -16.05 -3.71 -3.53
N GLY A 91 -16.34 -2.42 -3.52
CA GLY A 91 -15.36 -1.33 -3.39
C GLY A 91 -15.16 -0.58 -4.70
N ASP A 92 -14.28 0.41 -4.68
CA ASP A 92 -13.99 1.26 -5.81
C ASP A 92 -12.96 0.60 -6.75
N SER A 93 -13.03 0.88 -8.03
CA SER A 93 -12.03 0.44 -9.01
C SER A 93 -10.79 1.32 -8.95
N TRP A 94 -9.66 0.74 -9.33
CA TRP A 94 -8.39 1.48 -9.50
C TRP A 94 -7.68 1.07 -10.78
N VAL A 95 -6.78 1.92 -11.25
CA VAL A 95 -6.09 1.73 -12.54
C VAL A 95 -4.60 1.53 -12.31
N VAL A 96 -4.06 0.50 -12.95
CA VAL A 96 -2.66 0.09 -12.87
C VAL A 96 -2.08 -0.12 -14.27
N ASN A 97 -0.77 -0.17 -14.40
CA ASN A 97 -0.13 -0.58 -15.66
C ASN A 97 -0.42 -2.06 -16.00
N ALA A 98 -0.34 -2.42 -17.27
CA ALA A 98 -0.72 -3.76 -17.75
C ALA A 98 0.10 -4.92 -17.13
N ASP A 99 1.29 -4.61 -16.63
CA ASP A 99 2.23 -5.58 -16.05
C ASP A 99 2.21 -5.61 -14.52
N HIS A 100 1.22 -4.95 -13.92
CA HIS A 100 1.10 -4.87 -12.47
C HIS A 100 1.03 -6.26 -11.81
N VAL A 101 1.63 -6.35 -10.63
CA VAL A 101 1.55 -7.58 -9.81
C VAL A 101 0.40 -7.46 -8.83
N LEU A 102 -0.56 -8.36 -8.95
CA LEU A 102 -1.70 -8.47 -8.05
C LEU A 102 -1.35 -9.35 -6.85
N THR A 103 -1.67 -8.90 -5.66
CA THR A 103 -1.69 -9.77 -4.47
C THR A 103 -3.09 -10.37 -4.30
N VAL A 104 -3.18 -11.67 -4.44
CA VAL A 104 -4.44 -12.44 -4.36
C VAL A 104 -4.34 -13.61 -3.39
N THR A 105 -5.47 -14.20 -3.06
CA THR A 105 -5.55 -15.47 -2.30
C THR A 105 -6.56 -16.39 -2.92
N HIS A 106 -6.37 -17.69 -2.78
CA HIS A 106 -7.38 -18.71 -3.14
C HIS A 106 -8.39 -18.88 -2.02
N THR A 107 -9.68 -18.94 -2.39
CA THR A 107 -10.77 -19.06 -1.41
C THR A 107 -11.41 -20.44 -1.36
N ASN A 108 -11.26 -21.26 -2.38
CA ASN A 108 -11.80 -22.62 -2.38
C ASN A 108 -10.88 -23.56 -1.61
N ARG A 109 -11.43 -24.14 -0.54
CA ARG A 109 -10.75 -25.11 0.30
C ARG A 109 -10.58 -26.49 -0.34
N LEU A 110 -11.41 -26.81 -1.35
CA LEU A 110 -11.48 -28.15 -1.89
C LEU A 110 -11.51 -28.10 -3.41
N SER A 111 -10.46 -28.59 -4.04
CA SER A 111 -10.48 -29.10 -5.39
C SER A 111 -10.45 -30.61 -5.30
N HIS A 112 -11.50 -31.31 -5.79
CA HIS A 112 -11.61 -32.77 -5.76
C HIS A 112 -11.43 -33.42 -4.37
N GLY A 113 -12.01 -32.79 -3.32
CA GLY A 113 -11.95 -33.31 -1.95
C GLY A 113 -10.63 -33.08 -1.19
N ARG A 114 -9.64 -32.41 -1.78
CA ARG A 114 -8.37 -32.07 -1.13
C ARG A 114 -8.30 -30.56 -0.84
N LEU A 115 -7.79 -30.21 0.36
CA LEU A 115 -7.46 -28.84 0.71
C LEU A 115 -6.41 -28.29 -0.26
N HIS A 116 -6.71 -27.17 -0.90
CA HIS A 116 -5.70 -26.47 -1.69
C HIS A 116 -4.62 -25.94 -0.73
N GLN A 117 -3.37 -26.38 -0.87
CA GLN A 117 -2.24 -26.05 0.03
C GLN A 117 -2.01 -24.53 0.21
N VAL A 118 -2.45 -23.72 -0.76
CA VAL A 118 -2.28 -22.25 -0.78
C VAL A 118 -3.54 -21.48 -0.37
N CYS A 119 -4.58 -22.15 0.18
CA CYS A 119 -5.80 -21.47 0.62
C CYS A 119 -5.49 -20.56 1.81
N GLY A 120 -5.82 -19.27 1.67
CA GLY A 120 -5.58 -18.24 2.67
C GLY A 120 -4.19 -17.59 2.63
N GLN A 121 -3.25 -18.15 1.88
CA GLN A 121 -1.93 -17.50 1.67
C GLN A 121 -2.05 -16.36 0.66
N MET A 122 -1.22 -15.33 0.84
CA MET A 122 -1.06 -14.25 -0.14
C MET A 122 -0.15 -14.73 -1.27
N LEU A 123 -0.66 -14.62 -2.49
CA LEU A 123 0.06 -14.96 -3.72
C LEU A 123 0.19 -13.71 -4.56
N ASP A 124 1.40 -13.44 -5.03
CA ASP A 124 1.66 -12.34 -5.94
C ASP A 124 1.74 -12.90 -7.37
N ILE A 125 0.94 -12.34 -8.27
CA ILE A 125 0.84 -12.80 -9.64
C ILE A 125 0.81 -11.61 -10.60
N ALA A 126 1.67 -11.62 -11.62
CA ALA A 126 1.65 -10.62 -12.67
C ALA A 126 0.34 -10.69 -13.48
N LEU A 127 -0.21 -9.54 -13.87
CA LEU A 127 -1.45 -9.47 -14.66
C LEU A 127 -1.40 -10.30 -15.97
N PRO A 128 -0.31 -10.29 -16.74
CA PRO A 128 -0.20 -11.17 -17.93
C PRO A 128 -0.34 -12.65 -17.58
N ASP A 129 0.30 -13.12 -16.51
CA ASP A 129 0.23 -14.50 -16.06
C ASP A 129 -1.17 -14.84 -15.51
N TRP A 130 -1.77 -13.93 -14.79
CA TRP A 130 -3.15 -14.09 -14.32
C TRP A 130 -4.14 -14.23 -15.50
N ARG A 131 -3.95 -13.47 -16.59
CA ARG A 131 -4.77 -13.57 -17.80
C ARG A 131 -4.65 -14.92 -18.50
N ARG A 132 -3.47 -15.51 -18.52
CA ARG A 132 -3.19 -16.83 -19.14
C ARG A 132 -3.83 -17.99 -18.38
N GLN A 133 -4.20 -17.78 -17.10
CA GLN A 133 -4.82 -18.83 -16.31
C GLN A 133 -6.22 -19.19 -16.81
N ALA A 134 -6.61 -20.46 -16.58
CA ALA A 134 -7.95 -20.95 -16.86
C ALA A 134 -9.03 -20.12 -16.09
N ALA A 135 -10.18 -19.90 -16.69
CA ALA A 135 -11.24 -19.06 -16.14
C ALA A 135 -11.66 -19.47 -14.71
N TRP A 136 -11.77 -20.79 -14.46
CA TRP A 136 -12.13 -21.29 -13.13
C TRP A 136 -11.08 -20.92 -12.06
N ARG A 137 -9.79 -20.95 -12.39
CA ARG A 137 -8.70 -20.57 -11.49
C ARG A 137 -8.75 -19.09 -11.14
N ARG A 138 -9.01 -18.23 -12.14
CA ARG A 138 -9.16 -16.77 -11.95
C ARG A 138 -10.35 -16.45 -11.04
N VAL A 139 -11.45 -17.17 -11.14
CA VAL A 139 -12.63 -16.97 -10.28
C VAL A 139 -12.36 -17.33 -8.81
N GLU A 140 -11.48 -18.29 -8.54
CA GLU A 140 -11.10 -18.68 -7.17
C GLU A 140 -10.19 -17.65 -6.49
N GLN A 141 -9.45 -16.89 -7.27
CA GLN A 141 -8.53 -15.86 -6.76
C GLN A 141 -9.30 -14.60 -6.38
N LYS A 142 -9.01 -14.09 -5.19
CA LYS A 142 -9.66 -12.91 -4.62
C LYS A 142 -8.62 -11.89 -4.20
N LEU A 143 -8.93 -10.63 -4.38
CA LEU A 143 -8.18 -9.53 -3.77
C LEU A 143 -8.31 -9.57 -2.26
N ILE A 144 -7.31 -9.04 -1.58
CA ILE A 144 -7.15 -9.09 -0.14
C ILE A 144 -7.23 -7.69 0.43
N ARG A 145 -8.02 -7.51 1.48
CA ARG A 145 -7.93 -6.36 2.38
C ARG A 145 -7.49 -6.83 3.75
N THR A 146 -6.85 -5.97 4.51
CA THR A 146 -6.41 -6.30 5.86
C THR A 146 -6.52 -5.11 6.79
N GLY A 147 -6.86 -5.38 8.06
CA GLY A 147 -6.69 -4.39 9.11
C GLY A 147 -5.23 -4.24 9.49
N VAL A 148 -4.87 -3.10 10.08
CA VAL A 148 -3.51 -2.79 10.51
C VAL A 148 -3.50 -2.06 11.83
N ASP A 149 -2.36 -2.14 12.52
CA ASP A 149 -2.05 -1.31 13.66
C ASP A 149 -1.08 -0.21 13.25
N PHE A 150 -1.30 0.97 13.81
CA PHE A 150 -0.45 2.13 13.55
C PHE A 150 0.65 2.23 14.62
N PRO A 151 1.80 2.85 14.29
CA PRO A 151 2.80 3.14 15.30
C PRO A 151 2.17 4.05 16.36
N THR A 152 2.07 3.57 17.58
CA THR A 152 1.46 4.30 18.67
C THR A 152 2.30 5.54 18.99
N VAL A 153 1.74 6.71 18.74
CA VAL A 153 2.42 7.98 18.97
C VAL A 153 2.02 8.58 20.34
N THR A 154 0.84 8.25 20.84
CA THR A 154 0.30 8.80 22.10
C THR A 154 -0.54 7.78 22.84
N THR A 155 -0.23 7.58 24.12
CA THR A 155 -1.04 6.80 25.07
C THR A 155 -2.09 7.66 25.78
N ASP A 156 -1.96 8.98 25.71
CA ASP A 156 -2.87 9.93 26.40
C ASP A 156 -3.72 10.68 25.38
N LEU A 157 -4.93 10.17 25.16
CA LEU A 157 -5.91 10.82 24.29
C LEU A 157 -6.61 11.96 25.04
N PRO A 158 -6.89 13.09 24.36
CA PRO A 158 -7.47 14.27 25.00
C PRO A 158 -8.82 14.02 25.71
N LEU A 159 -9.66 13.16 25.12
CA LEU A 159 -10.98 12.77 25.63
C LEU A 159 -11.18 11.26 25.41
N ASP A 160 -12.09 10.67 26.18
CA ASP A 160 -12.47 9.27 26.00
C ASP A 160 -12.89 8.99 24.54
N PRO A 161 -12.32 7.98 23.87
CA PRO A 161 -12.61 7.69 22.47
C PRO A 161 -14.08 7.37 22.18
N TYR A 162 -14.75 6.62 23.06
CA TYR A 162 -16.16 6.31 22.90
C TYR A 162 -17.02 7.58 23.04
N PHE A 163 -16.71 8.45 24.00
CA PHE A 163 -17.37 9.73 24.17
C PHE A 163 -17.21 10.64 22.95
N VAL A 164 -16.01 10.70 22.37
CA VAL A 164 -15.79 11.45 21.12
C VAL A 164 -16.62 10.87 19.97
N GLY A 165 -16.69 9.54 19.84
CA GLY A 165 -17.55 8.88 18.87
C GLY A 165 -19.03 9.24 19.02
N VAL A 166 -19.53 9.29 20.25
CA VAL A 166 -20.91 9.74 20.57
C VAL A 166 -21.14 11.20 20.21
N LEU A 167 -20.18 12.09 20.50
CA LEU A 167 -20.29 13.51 20.15
C LEU A 167 -20.28 13.73 18.63
N LEU A 168 -19.53 12.92 17.89
CA LEU A 168 -19.47 12.99 16.43
C LEU A 168 -20.77 12.53 15.78
N GLY A 169 -21.48 11.54 16.37
CA GLY A 169 -22.82 11.16 15.91
C GLY A 169 -23.88 12.13 16.43
N ASP A 170 -24.47 11.84 17.56
CA ASP A 170 -25.62 12.57 18.14
C ASP A 170 -25.23 13.77 19.04
N GLY A 171 -23.98 14.26 18.97
CA GLY A 171 -23.56 15.42 19.75
C GLY A 171 -23.83 16.77 19.04
N ALA A 172 -24.15 17.79 19.79
CA ALA A 172 -24.13 19.19 19.36
C ALA A 172 -22.94 19.90 20.03
N ILE A 173 -21.95 20.27 19.21
CA ILE A 173 -20.68 20.86 19.67
C ILE A 173 -20.38 22.22 19.03
N GLN A 174 -21.40 22.85 18.46
CA GLN A 174 -21.28 24.14 17.78
C GLN A 174 -21.14 25.30 18.79
N ASN A 175 -22.04 25.38 19.79
CA ASN A 175 -22.08 26.46 20.74
C ASN A 175 -21.96 25.98 22.21
N GLY A 176 -21.76 24.69 22.42
CA GLY A 176 -21.66 24.03 23.71
C GLY A 176 -21.36 22.55 23.51
N VAL A 177 -21.35 21.77 24.57
CA VAL A 177 -21.15 20.33 24.51
C VAL A 177 -22.41 19.64 24.99
N GLN A 178 -23.11 18.98 24.07
CA GLN A 178 -24.37 18.28 24.32
C GLN A 178 -24.40 16.92 23.65
N ILE A 179 -25.03 15.95 24.30
CA ILE A 179 -25.42 14.67 23.69
C ILE A 179 -26.93 14.67 23.49
N CYS A 180 -27.40 14.51 22.26
CA CYS A 180 -28.80 14.59 21.87
C CYS A 180 -29.43 13.19 21.71
N LYS A 181 -29.23 12.30 22.67
CA LYS A 181 -29.75 10.92 22.65
C LYS A 181 -30.51 10.61 23.93
N PRO A 182 -31.82 10.26 23.87
CA PRO A 182 -32.66 9.99 25.02
C PRO A 182 -32.40 8.59 25.62
N HIS A 183 -31.17 8.26 25.93
CA HIS A 183 -30.80 6.99 26.54
C HIS A 183 -30.04 7.19 27.83
N ALA A 184 -30.39 6.47 28.90
CA ALA A 184 -29.78 6.63 30.22
C ALA A 184 -28.26 6.45 30.21
N THR A 185 -27.77 5.50 29.42
CA THR A 185 -26.33 5.27 29.23
C THR A 185 -25.61 6.52 28.72
N MET A 186 -26.26 7.35 27.89
CA MET A 186 -25.67 8.61 27.39
C MET A 186 -25.56 9.67 28.50
N GLY A 187 -26.54 9.72 29.39
CA GLY A 187 -26.45 10.56 30.57
C GLY A 187 -25.31 10.15 31.49
N GLN A 188 -25.18 8.85 31.76
CA GLN A 188 -24.09 8.31 32.56
C GLN A 188 -22.71 8.59 31.90
N LEU A 189 -22.60 8.41 30.60
CA LEU A 189 -21.36 8.70 29.84
C LEU A 189 -21.00 10.21 29.98
N ALA A 190 -22.01 11.09 29.84
CA ALA A 190 -21.79 12.52 29.99
C ALA A 190 -21.32 12.88 31.42
N ASP A 191 -21.94 12.28 32.45
CA ASP A 191 -21.56 12.45 33.84
C ASP A 191 -20.15 11.93 34.15
N ASP A 192 -19.79 10.76 33.64
CA ASP A 192 -18.49 10.15 33.86
C ASP A 192 -17.39 11.00 33.23
N GLU A 193 -17.60 11.50 32.01
CA GLU A 193 -16.62 12.36 31.36
C GLU A 193 -16.55 13.75 32.00
N ALA A 194 -17.69 14.33 32.34
CA ALA A 194 -17.75 15.64 33.02
C ALA A 194 -17.01 15.62 34.37
N ARG A 195 -17.16 14.55 35.17
CA ARG A 195 -16.49 14.41 36.48
C ARG A 195 -14.97 14.41 36.37
N LYS A 196 -14.39 13.86 35.34
CA LYS A 196 -12.94 13.89 35.13
C LYS A 196 -12.36 15.31 35.10
N PHE A 197 -13.19 16.28 34.72
CA PHE A 197 -12.79 17.67 34.57
C PHE A 197 -13.48 18.61 35.57
N GLY A 198 -14.17 18.08 36.59
CA GLY A 198 -14.89 18.88 37.58
C GLY A 198 -16.09 19.67 37.01
N LEU A 199 -16.66 19.16 35.90
CA LEU A 199 -17.84 19.74 35.25
C LEU A 199 -19.13 19.07 35.73
N ARG A 200 -20.29 19.64 35.36
CA ARG A 200 -21.61 19.12 35.70
C ARG A 200 -22.41 18.80 34.44
N VAL A 201 -23.36 17.88 34.59
CA VAL A 201 -24.32 17.58 33.53
C VAL A 201 -25.69 18.12 33.91
N ARG A 202 -26.35 18.81 32.98
CA ARG A 202 -27.73 19.25 33.08
C ARG A 202 -28.55 18.49 32.03
N LYS A 203 -29.57 17.78 32.51
CA LYS A 203 -30.56 17.16 31.65
C LYS A 203 -31.59 18.19 31.23
N GLU A 204 -31.94 18.28 29.97
CA GLU A 204 -32.97 19.12 29.39
C GLU A 204 -33.89 18.28 28.50
N GLY A 205 -35.18 18.56 28.51
CA GLY A 205 -36.18 17.86 27.72
C GLY A 205 -36.69 16.55 28.36
N THR A 206 -37.70 15.96 27.74
CA THR A 206 -38.37 14.71 28.15
C THR A 206 -38.68 13.81 26.95
N GLY A 207 -38.95 12.56 27.21
CA GLY A 207 -39.32 11.61 26.16
C GLY A 207 -38.20 11.40 25.13
N THR A 208 -38.47 11.69 23.87
CA THR A 208 -37.52 11.54 22.74
C THR A 208 -36.62 12.75 22.50
N ASP A 209 -36.91 13.90 23.11
CA ASP A 209 -36.11 15.14 23.01
C ASP A 209 -35.32 15.39 24.32
N VAL A 210 -34.48 14.44 24.68
CA VAL A 210 -33.59 14.56 25.84
C VAL A 210 -32.22 14.99 25.39
N ARG A 211 -31.68 16.03 26.05
CA ARG A 211 -30.33 16.55 25.82
C ARG A 211 -29.53 16.55 27.12
N TRP A 212 -28.30 16.10 27.03
CA TRP A 212 -27.37 16.08 28.16
C TRP A 212 -26.32 17.15 27.95
N HIS A 213 -26.45 18.29 28.63
CA HIS A 213 -25.56 19.42 28.50
C HIS A 213 -24.41 19.32 29.51
N ILE A 214 -23.17 19.36 29.02
CA ILE A 214 -22.00 19.44 29.89
C ILE A 214 -21.67 20.92 30.13
N VAL A 215 -21.91 21.38 31.35
CA VAL A 215 -21.77 22.76 31.72
C VAL A 215 -20.59 22.99 32.65
N GLY A 216 -19.91 24.13 32.48
CA GLY A 216 -18.83 24.56 33.36
C GLY A 216 -19.34 24.96 34.73
N THR A 217 -18.45 24.99 35.70
CA THR A 217 -18.65 25.63 36.99
C THR A 217 -18.24 27.10 36.90
N CYS A 218 -18.82 27.97 37.76
CA CYS A 218 -18.52 29.41 37.77
C CYS A 218 -17.00 29.68 37.71
N ASN A 219 -16.63 30.62 36.85
CA ASN A 219 -15.28 31.15 36.68
C ASN A 219 -14.17 30.18 36.15
N LYS A 220 -14.53 29.01 35.65
CA LYS A 220 -13.55 28.10 34.98
C LYS A 220 -14.00 27.80 33.56
N PRO A 221 -13.07 27.79 32.57
CA PRO A 221 -13.41 27.36 31.23
C PRO A 221 -13.81 25.87 31.24
N ASN A 222 -14.79 25.52 30.41
CA ASN A 222 -15.15 24.09 30.19
C ASN A 222 -13.99 23.37 29.50
N GLU A 223 -13.27 22.56 30.25
CA GLU A 223 -12.06 21.86 29.77
C GLU A 223 -12.34 20.92 28.58
N ILE A 224 -13.52 20.29 28.52
CA ILE A 224 -13.93 19.49 27.37
C ILE A 224 -14.04 20.40 26.14
N THR A 225 -14.61 21.59 26.28
CA THR A 225 -14.67 22.56 25.16
C THR A 225 -13.27 22.99 24.71
N VAL A 226 -12.34 23.21 25.64
CA VAL A 226 -10.95 23.57 25.34
C VAL A 226 -10.29 22.44 24.53
N ARG A 227 -10.47 21.19 24.96
CA ARG A 227 -9.93 20.00 24.26
C ARG A 227 -10.55 19.81 22.87
N LEU A 228 -11.87 19.99 22.75
CA LEU A 228 -12.56 19.95 21.46
C LEU A 228 -12.08 21.04 20.50
N ARG A 229 -11.76 22.26 21.00
CA ARG A 229 -11.13 23.32 20.19
C ARG A 229 -9.75 22.91 19.69
N LYS A 230 -8.91 22.35 20.56
CA LYS A 230 -7.58 21.85 20.18
C LYS A 230 -7.66 20.73 19.13
N LEU A 231 -8.71 19.92 19.18
CA LEU A 231 -9.00 18.87 18.20
C LEU A 231 -9.62 19.39 16.89
N GLY A 232 -9.99 20.68 16.83
CA GLY A 232 -10.68 21.27 15.68
C GLY A 232 -12.15 20.84 15.55
N LEU A 233 -12.74 20.27 16.61
CA LEU A 233 -14.12 19.76 16.60
C LEU A 233 -15.14 20.78 17.10
N PHE A 234 -14.77 21.67 18.04
CA PHE A 234 -15.69 22.67 18.56
C PHE A 234 -16.07 23.69 17.48
N GLY A 235 -17.35 23.95 17.33
CA GLY A 235 -17.90 24.80 16.28
C GLY A 235 -18.33 24.04 15.01
N THR A 236 -18.02 22.75 14.89
CA THR A 236 -18.44 21.95 13.72
C THR A 236 -19.93 21.63 13.75
N THR A 237 -20.50 21.52 12.56
CA THR A 237 -21.90 21.17 12.30
C THR A 237 -22.01 19.74 11.77
N CYS A 238 -23.21 19.26 11.51
CA CYS A 238 -23.43 17.94 10.91
C CYS A 238 -22.80 17.79 9.50
N ASP A 239 -22.42 18.90 8.85
CA ASP A 239 -21.85 18.89 7.49
C ASP A 239 -20.33 18.72 7.48
N ASP A 240 -19.66 19.13 8.55
CA ASP A 240 -18.19 19.26 8.58
C ASP A 240 -17.49 18.48 9.71
N LYS A 241 -18.25 17.72 10.54
CA LYS A 241 -17.68 16.79 11.52
C LYS A 241 -16.69 15.83 10.88
N PHE A 242 -15.66 15.44 11.63
CA PHE A 242 -14.63 14.49 11.24
C PHE A 242 -14.01 13.79 12.45
N VAL A 243 -13.33 12.67 12.26
CA VAL A 243 -12.54 12.03 13.31
C VAL A 243 -11.15 12.64 13.32
N PRO A 244 -10.70 13.28 14.43
CA PRO A 244 -9.33 13.80 14.51
C PRO A 244 -8.29 12.70 14.31
N ARG A 245 -7.18 13.07 13.65
CA ARG A 245 -6.13 12.11 13.29
C ARG A 245 -5.62 11.32 14.49
N VAL A 246 -5.46 11.95 15.66
CA VAL A 246 -4.96 11.30 16.87
C VAL A 246 -5.79 10.06 17.25
N TYR A 247 -7.10 10.07 17.00
CA TYR A 247 -7.99 8.92 17.25
C TYR A 247 -7.95 7.90 16.10
N LYS A 248 -7.73 8.33 14.86
CA LYS A 248 -7.67 7.41 13.71
C LYS A 248 -6.46 6.47 13.77
N VAL A 249 -5.36 6.93 14.37
CA VAL A 249 -4.10 6.18 14.48
C VAL A 249 -3.79 5.73 15.92
N ALA A 250 -4.76 5.85 16.82
CA ALA A 250 -4.66 5.38 18.19
C ALA A 250 -4.59 3.84 18.29
N SER A 251 -4.52 3.32 19.50
CA SER A 251 -4.54 1.89 19.75
C SER A 251 -5.75 1.20 19.09
N ARG A 252 -5.68 -0.10 18.88
CA ARG A 252 -6.79 -0.88 18.32
C ARG A 252 -8.07 -0.71 19.15
N ASP A 253 -7.94 -0.71 20.48
CA ASP A 253 -9.06 -0.59 21.41
C ASP A 253 -9.68 0.82 21.37
N ASP A 254 -8.87 1.87 21.28
CA ASP A 254 -9.36 3.24 21.15
C ASP A 254 -10.09 3.47 19.82
N ARG A 255 -9.55 2.90 18.71
CA ARG A 255 -10.22 2.95 17.40
C ARG A 255 -11.55 2.18 17.42
N ALA A 256 -11.60 1.06 18.12
CA ALA A 256 -12.84 0.32 18.31
C ALA A 256 -13.85 1.08 19.17
N ALA A 257 -13.39 1.76 20.22
CA ALA A 257 -14.24 2.55 21.11
C ALA A 257 -14.86 3.74 20.37
N ILE A 258 -14.09 4.51 19.60
CA ILE A 258 -14.67 5.63 18.84
C ILE A 258 -15.64 5.14 17.75
N LEU A 259 -15.33 4.04 17.07
CA LEU A 259 -16.24 3.42 16.12
C LEU A 259 -17.53 2.98 16.81
N ALA A 260 -17.45 2.36 17.98
CA ALA A 260 -18.61 1.94 18.77
C ALA A 260 -19.50 3.14 19.15
N GLY A 261 -18.93 4.26 19.57
CA GLY A 261 -19.68 5.48 19.88
C GLY A 261 -20.43 6.04 18.65
N LEU A 262 -19.80 6.04 17.47
CA LEU A 262 -20.43 6.42 16.21
C LEU A 262 -21.58 5.45 15.83
N LEU A 263 -21.41 4.16 16.02
CA LEU A 263 -22.41 3.15 15.69
C LEU A 263 -23.59 3.17 16.67
N ASP A 264 -23.36 3.40 17.95
CA ASP A 264 -24.41 3.52 18.96
C ASP A 264 -25.31 4.74 18.74
N THR A 265 -24.80 5.77 18.11
CA THR A 265 -25.55 6.97 17.72
C THR A 265 -26.21 6.80 16.35
N ASP A 266 -25.46 7.02 15.28
CA ASP A 266 -25.95 7.08 13.89
C ASP A 266 -25.92 5.72 13.15
N GLY A 267 -25.43 4.66 13.78
CA GLY A 267 -25.42 3.33 13.19
C GLY A 267 -26.80 2.66 13.26
N HIS A 268 -27.11 1.87 12.25
CA HIS A 268 -28.26 0.98 12.20
C HIS A 268 -27.78 -0.45 12.01
N VAL A 269 -28.25 -1.37 12.86
CA VAL A 269 -27.96 -2.81 12.72
C VAL A 269 -28.92 -3.40 11.70
N ASP A 270 -28.39 -3.93 10.60
CA ASP A 270 -29.21 -4.68 9.64
C ASP A 270 -29.59 -6.03 10.25
N ARG A 271 -30.83 -6.14 10.69
CA ARG A 271 -31.39 -7.35 11.31
C ARG A 271 -32.04 -8.31 10.31
N ASN A 272 -32.08 -7.95 9.02
CA ASN A 272 -32.73 -8.74 8.01
C ASN A 272 -31.92 -10.01 7.66
N ALA A 273 -32.59 -11.13 7.65
CA ALA A 273 -32.16 -12.43 7.12
C ALA A 273 -30.71 -12.84 7.48
N GLY A 274 -30.32 -12.62 8.74
CA GLY A 274 -29.02 -13.08 9.22
C GLY A 274 -27.83 -12.21 8.79
N SER A 275 -28.01 -10.94 8.55
CA SER A 275 -26.95 -9.95 8.43
C SER A 275 -26.52 -9.46 9.81
N CYS A 276 -25.20 -9.34 10.05
CA CYS A 276 -24.61 -8.71 11.24
C CYS A 276 -23.87 -7.43 10.83
N GLY A 277 -24.33 -6.78 9.76
CA GLY A 277 -23.76 -5.57 9.24
C GLY A 277 -24.31 -4.32 9.94
N TRP A 278 -23.54 -3.24 9.81
CA TRP A 278 -23.95 -1.91 10.22
C TRP A 278 -24.08 -1.02 9.00
N ASP A 279 -25.12 -0.20 8.99
CA ASP A 279 -25.25 0.96 8.13
C ASP A 279 -25.06 2.22 8.98
N PHE A 280 -24.00 2.97 8.74
CA PHE A 280 -23.76 4.28 9.32
C PHE A 280 -24.07 5.35 8.26
N ILE A 281 -24.76 6.42 8.64
CA ILE A 281 -25.16 7.45 7.69
C ILE A 281 -24.80 8.81 8.27
N SER A 282 -24.04 9.60 7.50
CA SER A 282 -23.67 10.96 7.87
C SER A 282 -23.92 11.95 6.74
N LYS A 283 -24.20 13.19 7.10
CA LYS A 283 -24.23 14.31 6.17
C LYS A 283 -22.80 14.76 5.80
N SER A 284 -21.87 14.66 6.76
CA SER A 284 -20.46 14.89 6.51
C SER A 284 -19.82 13.73 5.72
N GLU A 285 -19.35 14.03 4.51
CA GLU A 285 -18.55 13.08 3.72
C GLU A 285 -17.27 12.69 4.47
N LYS A 286 -16.64 13.68 5.11
CA LYS A 286 -15.40 13.48 5.86
C LYS A 286 -15.58 12.50 7.01
N LEU A 287 -16.66 12.66 7.80
CA LEU A 287 -16.98 11.74 8.88
C LEU A 287 -17.28 10.33 8.35
N ALA A 288 -17.99 10.20 7.23
CA ALA A 288 -18.26 8.91 6.62
C ALA A 288 -16.97 8.22 6.14
N ARG A 289 -16.05 8.96 5.51
CA ARG A 289 -14.74 8.45 5.10
C ARG A 289 -13.90 8.03 6.31
N ASP A 290 -13.89 8.83 7.37
CA ASP A 290 -13.18 8.52 8.61
C ASP A 290 -13.78 7.29 9.32
N THR A 291 -15.09 7.13 9.33
CA THR A 291 -15.78 5.93 9.87
C THR A 291 -15.40 4.68 9.09
N ALA A 292 -15.36 4.77 7.75
CA ALA A 292 -14.90 3.65 6.92
C ALA A 292 -13.42 3.33 7.14
N PHE A 293 -12.58 4.35 7.31
CA PHE A 293 -11.16 4.17 7.63
C PHE A 293 -10.99 3.42 8.97
N LEU A 294 -11.71 3.84 10.02
CA LEU A 294 -11.68 3.15 11.32
C LEU A 294 -12.09 1.67 11.18
N ALA A 295 -13.21 1.40 10.53
CA ALA A 295 -13.69 0.04 10.32
C ALA A 295 -12.68 -0.81 9.54
N ARG A 296 -12.13 -0.29 8.45
CA ARG A 296 -11.12 -0.99 7.62
C ARG A 296 -9.84 -1.24 8.40
N SER A 297 -9.35 -0.27 9.16
CA SER A 297 -8.15 -0.41 9.98
C SER A 297 -8.29 -1.50 11.06
N LEU A 298 -9.50 -1.75 11.52
CA LEU A 298 -9.85 -2.79 12.49
C LEU A 298 -10.07 -4.17 11.86
N GLY A 299 -9.94 -4.30 10.53
CA GLY A 299 -10.16 -5.56 9.82
C GLY A 299 -11.63 -5.84 9.50
N LEU A 300 -12.46 -4.82 9.41
CA LEU A 300 -13.83 -4.90 8.93
C LEU A 300 -13.91 -4.41 7.48
N ALA A 301 -14.83 -4.98 6.70
CA ALA A 301 -15.10 -4.43 5.37
C ALA A 301 -16.03 -3.22 5.49
N ALA A 302 -15.67 -2.10 4.88
CA ALA A 302 -16.48 -0.90 4.86
C ALA A 302 -16.52 -0.26 3.47
N TYR A 303 -17.74 0.06 3.01
CA TYR A 303 -18.00 0.62 1.68
C TYR A 303 -18.82 1.90 1.82
N ILE A 304 -18.43 2.93 1.08
CA ILE A 304 -19.07 4.24 1.12
C ILE A 304 -19.89 4.43 -0.15
N ARG A 305 -21.11 4.92 0.00
CA ARG A 305 -21.97 5.33 -1.13
C ARG A 305 -22.72 6.60 -0.77
N SER A 306 -22.84 7.52 -1.74
CA SER A 306 -23.76 8.66 -1.61
C SER A 306 -25.19 8.16 -1.70
N CYS A 307 -26.09 8.76 -0.92
CA CYS A 307 -27.52 8.50 -0.99
C CYS A 307 -28.30 9.80 -0.77
N ARG A 308 -29.47 9.89 -1.37
CA ARG A 308 -30.41 11.00 -1.11
C ARG A 308 -31.37 10.58 0.00
N LYS A 309 -31.54 11.43 0.99
CA LYS A 309 -32.52 11.24 2.07
C LYS A 309 -33.33 12.52 2.27
N SER A 310 -34.60 12.34 2.60
CA SER A 310 -35.44 13.42 3.11
C SER A 310 -35.37 13.45 4.65
N CYS A 311 -35.29 14.63 5.24
CA CYS A 311 -35.47 14.81 6.66
C CYS A 311 -36.96 14.96 7.02
N GLN A 312 -37.29 14.96 8.33
CA GLN A 312 -38.68 15.10 8.80
C GLN A 312 -39.36 16.37 8.32
N THR A 313 -38.59 17.41 7.97
CA THR A 313 -39.12 18.69 7.42
C THR A 313 -39.36 18.64 5.91
N GLY A 314 -39.16 17.48 5.24
CA GLY A 314 -39.30 17.29 3.80
C GLY A 314 -38.11 17.76 2.97
N ALA A 315 -37.10 18.39 3.55
CA ALA A 315 -35.90 18.80 2.82
C ALA A 315 -35.08 17.57 2.39
N VAL A 316 -34.72 17.49 1.12
CA VAL A 316 -33.91 16.40 0.56
C VAL A 316 -32.44 16.83 0.54
N GLY A 317 -31.55 16.02 1.11
CA GLY A 317 -30.11 16.25 1.12
C GLY A 317 -29.32 15.05 0.60
N THR A 318 -28.05 15.31 0.25
CA THR A 318 -27.08 14.26 -0.02
C THR A 318 -26.46 13.81 1.29
N TYR A 319 -26.44 12.49 1.52
CA TYR A 319 -25.86 11.85 2.67
C TYR A 319 -24.89 10.78 2.21
N TRP A 320 -24.01 10.36 3.09
CA TRP A 320 -23.01 9.33 2.85
C TRP A 320 -23.32 8.12 3.74
N ARG A 321 -23.58 7.00 3.08
CA ARG A 321 -23.83 5.73 3.77
C ARG A 321 -22.56 4.92 3.78
N VAL A 322 -22.17 4.42 4.96
CA VAL A 322 -21.07 3.48 5.17
C VAL A 322 -21.66 2.14 5.60
N THR A 323 -21.58 1.16 4.72
CA THR A 323 -21.99 -0.22 5.05
C THR A 323 -20.79 -0.97 5.59
N ILE A 324 -20.86 -1.42 6.85
CA ILE A 324 -19.80 -2.15 7.55
C ILE A 324 -20.20 -3.60 7.68
N SER A 325 -19.30 -4.52 7.34
CA SER A 325 -19.52 -5.97 7.36
C SER A 325 -18.31 -6.68 7.99
N GLY A 326 -18.58 -7.78 8.65
CA GLY A 326 -17.61 -8.60 9.37
C GLY A 326 -18.20 -9.05 10.70
N ASP A 327 -17.40 -9.69 11.52
CA ASP A 327 -17.79 -9.94 12.91
C ASP A 327 -17.57 -8.64 13.71
N THR A 328 -18.66 -7.98 14.07
CA THR A 328 -18.69 -6.74 14.84
C THR A 328 -19.12 -6.94 16.29
N SER A 329 -19.31 -8.20 16.72
CA SER A 329 -19.80 -8.53 18.07
C SER A 329 -18.81 -8.16 19.18
N TRP A 330 -17.54 -8.01 18.86
CA TRP A 330 -16.48 -7.62 19.76
C TRP A 330 -16.34 -6.10 19.93
N LEU A 331 -17.02 -5.29 19.11
CA LEU A 331 -17.00 -3.84 19.27
C LEU A 331 -17.64 -3.43 20.61
N PRO A 332 -17.04 -2.50 21.36
CA PRO A 332 -17.51 -2.12 22.69
C PRO A 332 -18.73 -1.18 22.64
N THR A 333 -19.75 -1.57 21.87
CA THR A 333 -21.04 -0.85 21.81
C THR A 333 -21.78 -1.01 23.13
N ARG A 334 -22.49 0.05 23.57
CA ARG A 334 -23.18 0.11 24.87
C ARG A 334 -24.70 0.16 24.75
N ILE A 335 -25.23 0.46 23.57
CA ILE A 335 -26.68 0.62 23.32
C ILE A 335 -27.17 -0.38 22.31
N LYS A 336 -26.46 -0.53 21.19
CA LYS A 336 -26.84 -1.41 20.08
C LYS A 336 -25.82 -2.55 20.01
N HIS A 337 -26.31 -3.77 19.95
CA HIS A 337 -25.44 -4.95 19.93
C HIS A 337 -25.70 -5.78 18.70
N THR A 338 -24.64 -6.35 18.15
CA THR A 338 -24.70 -7.39 17.14
C THR A 338 -24.47 -8.76 17.77
N VAL A 339 -25.08 -9.77 17.21
CA VAL A 339 -24.88 -11.17 17.66
C VAL A 339 -23.76 -11.78 16.84
N PRO A 340 -22.82 -12.53 17.46
CA PRO A 340 -21.79 -13.24 16.71
C PRO A 340 -22.42 -14.14 15.65
N ARG A 341 -21.91 -14.05 14.42
CA ARG A 341 -22.37 -14.88 13.33
C ARG A 341 -21.21 -15.60 12.68
N ARG A 342 -21.40 -16.89 12.41
CA ARG A 342 -20.46 -17.63 11.58
C ARG A 342 -20.49 -17.07 10.15
N GLN A 343 -19.47 -16.32 9.78
CA GLN A 343 -19.31 -15.80 8.43
C GLN A 343 -19.12 -16.96 7.43
N LYS A 344 -19.99 -17.04 6.42
CA LYS A 344 -19.85 -18.04 5.34
C LYS A 344 -18.71 -17.67 4.37
N LYS A 345 -18.46 -16.38 4.18
CA LYS A 345 -17.42 -15.83 3.30
C LYS A 345 -16.59 -14.83 4.07
N ASP A 346 -15.29 -14.84 3.87
CA ASP A 346 -14.39 -13.81 4.41
C ASP A 346 -14.72 -12.46 3.76
N VAL A 347 -15.10 -11.47 4.56
CA VAL A 347 -15.51 -10.14 4.09
C VAL A 347 -14.33 -9.32 3.55
N LEU A 348 -13.11 -9.67 3.92
CA LEU A 348 -11.89 -9.04 3.47
C LEU A 348 -11.39 -9.59 2.11
N ARG A 349 -12.12 -10.54 1.54
CA ARG A 349 -11.84 -11.13 0.23
C ARG A 349 -12.90 -10.68 -0.77
N THR A 350 -12.47 -10.14 -1.90
CA THR A 350 -13.39 -9.69 -2.95
C THR A 350 -12.98 -10.25 -4.31
N GLY A 351 -13.97 -10.75 -5.06
CA GLY A 351 -13.78 -11.06 -6.47
C GLY A 351 -13.54 -9.78 -7.26
N PHE A 352 -12.97 -9.91 -8.44
CA PHE A 352 -12.72 -8.78 -9.33
C PHE A 352 -12.76 -9.22 -10.79
N VAL A 353 -12.93 -8.24 -11.65
CA VAL A 353 -12.72 -8.34 -13.10
C VAL A 353 -11.75 -7.26 -13.52
N ILE A 354 -11.13 -7.44 -14.67
CA ILE A 354 -10.20 -6.49 -15.24
C ILE A 354 -10.77 -5.93 -16.56
N ARG A 355 -10.47 -4.67 -16.84
CA ARG A 355 -10.84 -3.98 -18.09
C ARG A 355 -9.61 -3.28 -18.66
N ASP A 356 -9.38 -3.44 -19.95
CA ASP A 356 -8.30 -2.74 -20.62
C ASP A 356 -8.62 -1.24 -20.73
N ARG A 357 -7.59 -0.42 -20.61
CA ARG A 357 -7.63 1.04 -20.69
C ARG A 357 -6.59 1.51 -21.71
N PRO A 358 -6.77 2.69 -22.31
CA PRO A 358 -5.74 3.31 -23.14
C PRO A 358 -4.41 3.44 -22.40
N SER A 359 -3.34 3.68 -23.15
CA SER A 359 -2.05 4.04 -22.56
C SER A 359 -2.14 5.39 -21.87
N GLU A 360 -1.65 5.45 -20.63
CA GLU A 360 -1.60 6.64 -19.78
C GLU A 360 -0.27 6.66 -19.01
N ASP A 361 0.03 7.79 -18.39
CA ASP A 361 1.17 7.90 -17.48
C ASP A 361 0.88 7.15 -16.18
N PHE A 362 1.89 6.46 -15.68
CA PHE A 362 1.80 5.72 -14.43
C PHE A 362 2.97 6.03 -13.50
N LEU A 363 2.71 5.85 -12.19
CA LEU A 363 3.65 6.10 -11.11
C LEU A 363 3.69 4.89 -10.16
N GLY A 364 4.88 4.62 -9.64
CA GLY A 364 5.09 3.53 -8.68
C GLY A 364 6.35 3.76 -7.86
N PHE A 365 6.72 2.75 -7.10
CA PHE A 365 7.82 2.85 -6.14
C PHE A 365 8.69 1.60 -6.18
N THR A 366 9.95 1.72 -5.80
CA THR A 366 10.74 0.60 -5.29
C THR A 366 10.69 0.66 -3.76
N LEU A 367 10.39 -0.47 -3.12
CA LEU A 367 10.15 -0.54 -1.68
C LEU A 367 11.11 -1.51 -0.99
N THR A 368 11.35 -1.28 0.30
CA THR A 368 12.00 -2.26 1.17
C THR A 368 11.04 -3.41 1.53
N GLY A 369 11.58 -4.54 1.99
CA GLY A 369 10.81 -5.69 2.45
C GLY A 369 10.24 -6.52 1.29
N ASP A 370 9.04 -7.07 1.48
CA ASP A 370 8.38 -7.95 0.51
C ASP A 370 7.69 -7.21 -0.65
N GLY A 371 7.79 -5.90 -0.72
CA GLY A 371 7.18 -5.08 -1.78
C GLY A 371 5.66 -4.88 -1.66
N ARG A 372 5.00 -5.49 -0.68
CA ARG A 372 3.55 -5.35 -0.45
C ARG A 372 3.24 -4.11 0.38
N TYR A 373 2.22 -3.38 -0.02
CA TYR A 373 1.72 -2.20 0.69
C TYR A 373 0.21 -2.04 0.51
N LEU A 374 -0.39 -1.06 1.17
CA LEU A 374 -1.82 -0.86 1.20
C LEU A 374 -2.25 0.38 0.42
N LEU A 375 -3.33 0.22 -0.35
CA LEU A 375 -4.10 1.33 -0.90
C LEU A 375 -4.93 2.00 0.22
N ASP A 376 -5.54 3.14 -0.07
CA ASP A 376 -6.39 3.91 0.86
C ASP A 376 -7.64 3.15 1.31
N ASP A 377 -8.09 2.15 0.55
CA ASP A 377 -9.17 1.25 0.92
C ASP A 377 -8.71 -0.01 1.69
N PHE A 378 -7.43 -0.07 2.06
CA PHE A 378 -6.76 -1.19 2.73
C PHE A 378 -6.62 -2.45 1.87
N THR A 379 -6.78 -2.34 0.56
CA THR A 379 -6.44 -3.40 -0.38
C THR A 379 -4.93 -3.60 -0.44
N VAL A 380 -4.50 -4.85 -0.35
CA VAL A 380 -3.09 -5.22 -0.49
C VAL A 380 -2.72 -5.20 -1.97
N THR A 381 -1.67 -4.48 -2.30
CA THR A 381 -1.07 -4.44 -3.63
C THR A 381 0.43 -4.71 -3.52
N HIS A 382 1.07 -4.96 -4.64
CA HIS A 382 2.48 -5.32 -4.68
C HIS A 382 3.23 -4.44 -5.67
N ASN A 383 4.47 -4.12 -5.33
CA ASN A 383 5.43 -3.58 -6.28
C ASN A 383 6.48 -4.64 -6.62
N THR A 384 7.00 -4.63 -7.83
CA THR A 384 7.96 -5.68 -8.27
C THR A 384 9.25 -5.64 -7.46
N GLY A 385 9.60 -6.79 -6.90
CA GLY A 385 10.83 -6.99 -6.14
C GLY A 385 12.01 -7.43 -7.01
N LYS A 386 12.38 -6.70 -8.08
CA LYS A 386 13.57 -7.01 -8.90
C LYS A 386 14.83 -7.08 -8.04
N THR A 387 15.03 -6.11 -7.19
CA THR A 387 16.17 -6.05 -6.28
C THR A 387 16.17 -7.18 -5.23
N VAL A 388 14.98 -7.64 -4.82
CA VAL A 388 14.83 -8.83 -3.96
C VAL A 388 15.31 -10.07 -4.70
N LEU A 389 14.92 -10.23 -5.98
CA LEU A 389 15.37 -11.35 -6.82
C LEU A 389 16.90 -11.34 -6.99
N ILE A 390 17.52 -10.18 -7.22
CA ILE A 390 18.98 -10.06 -7.26
C ILE A 390 19.60 -10.58 -5.96
N GLY A 391 19.08 -10.15 -4.81
CA GLY A 391 19.57 -10.59 -3.49
C GLY A 391 19.44 -12.11 -3.28
N GLU A 392 18.33 -12.71 -3.72
CA GLU A 392 18.12 -14.15 -3.62
C GLU A 392 18.99 -14.95 -4.61
N ILE A 393 19.23 -14.43 -5.82
CA ILE A 393 20.19 -15.03 -6.77
C ILE A 393 21.60 -15.04 -6.15
N ILE A 394 22.07 -13.92 -5.58
CA ILE A 394 23.40 -13.84 -4.95
C ILE A 394 23.54 -14.85 -3.80
N LYS A 395 22.51 -14.95 -2.94
CA LYS A 395 22.50 -15.93 -1.85
C LYS A 395 22.53 -17.37 -2.35
N ALA A 396 21.77 -17.68 -3.40
CA ALA A 396 21.70 -19.01 -3.97
C ALA A 396 23.00 -19.41 -4.68
N LEU A 397 23.73 -18.44 -5.24
CA LEU A 397 25.06 -18.69 -5.82
C LEU A 397 26.11 -19.09 -4.79
N GLY A 398 25.94 -18.64 -3.52
CA GLY A 398 26.81 -19.04 -2.40
C GLY A 398 28.23 -18.49 -2.44
N GLU A 399 28.62 -17.82 -3.52
CA GLU A 399 29.94 -17.25 -3.78
C GLU A 399 29.83 -15.74 -4.03
N PRO A 400 30.89 -14.94 -3.75
CA PRO A 400 30.88 -13.52 -4.05
C PRO A 400 30.58 -13.24 -5.50
N THR A 401 29.54 -12.44 -5.74
CA THR A 401 29.01 -12.14 -7.07
C THR A 401 29.21 -10.68 -7.41
N LEU A 402 29.71 -10.40 -8.60
CA LEU A 402 29.90 -9.04 -9.08
C LEU A 402 28.56 -8.44 -9.51
N VAL A 403 28.13 -7.41 -8.80
CA VAL A 403 26.91 -6.67 -9.13
C VAL A 403 27.27 -5.31 -9.69
N LEU A 404 26.72 -5.00 -10.86
CA LEU A 404 27.00 -3.78 -11.60
C LEU A 404 25.70 -3.00 -11.88
N ALA A 405 25.83 -1.69 -12.04
CA ALA A 405 24.73 -0.86 -12.51
C ALA A 405 25.24 0.25 -13.43
N PRO A 406 24.45 0.78 -14.36
CA PRO A 406 24.88 1.81 -15.31
C PRO A 406 25.32 3.13 -14.64
N THR A 407 24.73 3.48 -13.49
CA THR A 407 25.00 4.74 -12.79
C THR A 407 25.45 4.50 -11.34
N GLY A 408 26.22 5.46 -10.78
CA GLY A 408 26.66 5.40 -9.38
C GLY A 408 25.50 5.42 -8.38
N LYS A 409 24.41 6.13 -8.70
CA LYS A 409 23.21 6.13 -7.87
C LYS A 409 22.49 4.78 -7.87
N ALA A 410 22.44 4.10 -9.02
CA ALA A 410 21.86 2.76 -9.12
C ALA A 410 22.72 1.72 -8.37
N SER A 411 24.06 1.76 -8.49
CA SER A 411 24.96 0.84 -7.78
C SER A 411 24.85 1.00 -6.25
N LEU A 412 24.76 2.22 -5.74
CA LEU A 412 24.55 2.45 -4.31
C LEU A 412 23.24 1.85 -3.82
N ARG A 413 22.16 2.03 -4.59
CA ARG A 413 20.84 1.49 -4.25
C ARG A 413 20.80 -0.04 -4.20
N VAL A 414 21.40 -0.69 -5.20
CA VAL A 414 21.48 -2.16 -5.18
C VAL A 414 22.25 -2.62 -3.96
N SER A 415 23.36 -1.95 -3.61
CA SER A 415 24.13 -2.27 -2.41
C SER A 415 23.29 -2.13 -1.14
N GLU A 416 22.55 -1.04 -0.97
CA GLU A 416 21.69 -0.78 0.19
C GLU A 416 20.54 -1.79 0.30
N ALA A 417 19.92 -2.13 -0.83
CA ALA A 417 18.73 -2.98 -0.86
C ALA A 417 19.06 -4.48 -0.75
N THR A 418 20.19 -4.92 -1.29
CA THR A 418 20.60 -6.32 -1.26
C THR A 418 21.53 -6.65 -0.08
N GLY A 419 22.23 -5.65 0.46
CA GLY A 419 23.30 -5.84 1.44
C GLY A 419 24.63 -6.29 0.80
N PHE A 420 24.71 -6.39 -0.53
CA PHE A 420 25.92 -6.78 -1.27
C PHE A 420 26.52 -5.58 -1.99
N PRO A 421 27.86 -5.44 -2.05
CA PRO A 421 28.50 -4.32 -2.71
C PRO A 421 28.26 -4.35 -4.22
N ALA A 422 27.84 -3.23 -4.78
CA ALA A 422 27.68 -3.05 -6.23
C ALA A 422 28.56 -1.91 -6.73
N LYS A 423 29.00 -1.99 -8.00
CA LYS A 423 29.87 -1.04 -8.68
C LYS A 423 29.20 -0.51 -9.94
N THR A 424 29.74 0.59 -10.49
CA THR A 424 29.27 1.05 -11.80
C THR A 424 29.84 0.18 -12.93
N LEU A 425 28.98 -0.14 -13.91
CA LEU A 425 29.37 -0.85 -15.11
C LEU A 425 30.55 -0.15 -15.81
N HIS A 426 30.47 1.17 -15.92
CA HIS A 426 31.52 1.99 -16.52
C HIS A 426 32.89 1.78 -15.84
N ARG A 427 32.94 1.75 -14.49
CA ARG A 427 34.19 1.52 -13.74
C ARG A 427 34.75 0.12 -13.96
N TRP A 428 33.90 -0.85 -14.22
CA TRP A 428 34.35 -2.23 -14.47
C TRP A 428 34.97 -2.39 -15.84
N ILE A 429 34.39 -1.82 -16.91
CA ILE A 429 34.82 -2.01 -18.29
C ILE A 429 35.82 -0.96 -18.79
N TYR A 430 35.85 0.26 -18.22
CA TYR A 430 36.73 1.33 -18.69
C TYR A 430 37.76 1.76 -17.64
N LYS A 431 38.90 2.28 -18.16
CA LYS A 431 39.92 2.97 -17.37
C LYS A 431 40.04 4.45 -17.78
N PRO A 432 40.27 5.39 -16.82
CA PRO A 432 40.50 6.78 -17.16
C PRO A 432 41.89 6.93 -17.78
N VAL A 433 41.97 7.74 -18.83
CA VAL A 433 43.23 8.16 -19.48
C VAL A 433 43.27 9.66 -19.44
N ILE A 434 44.31 10.21 -18.81
CA ILE A 434 44.51 11.65 -18.70
C ILE A 434 45.46 12.09 -19.83
N ASN A 435 44.99 13.01 -20.66
CA ASN A 435 45.85 13.62 -21.66
C ASN A 435 46.83 14.59 -20.96
N SER A 436 48.11 14.26 -20.97
CA SER A 436 49.15 15.02 -20.26
C SER A 436 49.33 16.46 -20.78
N ARG A 437 48.85 16.76 -22.01
CA ARG A 437 48.97 18.11 -22.59
C ARG A 437 47.77 19.01 -22.28
N THR A 438 46.59 18.44 -22.25
CA THR A 438 45.34 19.21 -22.10
C THR A 438 44.67 19.05 -20.73
N GLY A 439 45.12 18.10 -19.91
CA GLY A 439 44.47 17.73 -18.63
C GLY A 439 43.10 17.06 -18.79
N THR A 440 42.65 16.82 -20.02
CA THR A 440 41.33 16.20 -20.27
C THR A 440 41.37 14.74 -19.91
N VAL A 441 40.33 14.29 -19.21
CA VAL A 441 40.10 12.86 -18.88
C VAL A 441 39.26 12.24 -19.96
N SER A 442 39.77 11.17 -20.57
CA SER A 442 39.02 10.30 -21.47
C SER A 442 38.92 8.88 -20.87
N PHE A 443 38.00 8.09 -21.34
CA PHE A 443 37.84 6.71 -20.88
C PHE A 443 38.17 5.75 -22.01
N LYS A 444 38.97 4.74 -21.71
CA LYS A 444 39.37 3.71 -22.68
C LYS A 444 38.95 2.33 -22.14
N LEU A 445 38.47 1.48 -23.05
CA LEU A 445 38.18 0.08 -22.74
C LEU A 445 39.40 -0.58 -22.11
N LYS A 446 39.23 -1.34 -21.04
CA LYS A 446 40.30 -2.11 -20.42
C LYS A 446 40.78 -3.24 -21.34
N ASP A 447 42.08 -3.45 -21.36
CA ASP A 447 42.71 -4.55 -22.08
C ASP A 447 43.00 -5.69 -21.09
N LEU A 448 42.38 -6.85 -21.31
CA LEU A 448 42.52 -8.04 -20.46
C LEU A 448 43.95 -8.56 -20.32
N ARG A 449 44.86 -8.12 -21.20
CA ARG A 449 46.29 -8.53 -21.17
C ARG A 449 47.11 -7.64 -20.23
N THR A 450 46.72 -6.40 -20.06
CA THR A 450 47.53 -5.38 -19.38
C THR A 450 46.84 -4.76 -18.17
N ASP A 451 45.51 -4.82 -18.12
CA ASP A 451 44.70 -4.20 -17.06
C ASP A 451 44.14 -5.27 -16.11
N ASP A 452 44.10 -4.90 -14.83
CA ASP A 452 43.44 -5.74 -13.83
C ASP A 452 41.93 -5.57 -13.95
N VAL A 453 41.26 -6.63 -14.40
CA VAL A 453 39.80 -6.71 -14.48
C VAL A 453 39.28 -7.71 -13.47
N GLU A 454 38.49 -7.18 -12.53
CA GLU A 454 37.90 -7.98 -11.48
C GLU A 454 36.99 -9.08 -12.05
N ARG A 455 37.18 -10.31 -11.62
CA ARG A 455 36.32 -11.46 -11.96
C ARG A 455 35.31 -11.68 -10.86
N SER A 456 34.11 -12.12 -11.23
CA SER A 456 33.13 -12.60 -10.25
C SER A 456 33.49 -14.03 -9.82
N PRO A 457 33.79 -14.29 -8.55
CA PRO A 457 34.10 -15.64 -8.08
C PRO A 457 32.99 -16.66 -8.37
N SER A 458 31.73 -16.24 -8.33
CA SER A 458 30.57 -17.08 -8.70
C SER A 458 30.50 -17.42 -10.19
N GLY A 459 31.36 -16.85 -11.04
CA GLY A 459 31.26 -16.97 -12.51
C GLY A 459 30.11 -16.16 -13.12
N VAL A 460 29.38 -15.38 -12.32
CA VAL A 460 28.22 -14.61 -12.76
C VAL A 460 28.41 -13.12 -12.49
N VAL A 461 28.09 -12.28 -13.47
CA VAL A 461 28.00 -10.85 -13.36
C VAL A 461 26.54 -10.44 -13.48
N ILE A 462 26.01 -9.75 -12.48
CA ILE A 462 24.63 -9.26 -12.47
C ILE A 462 24.62 -7.77 -12.80
N ILE A 463 23.80 -7.37 -13.78
CA ILE A 463 23.64 -5.97 -14.17
C ILE A 463 22.22 -5.54 -13.89
N ASP A 464 22.03 -4.67 -12.90
CA ASP A 464 20.74 -4.05 -12.61
C ASP A 464 20.54 -2.80 -13.48
N GLU A 465 19.28 -2.39 -13.68
CA GLU A 465 18.87 -1.28 -14.54
C GLU A 465 19.38 -1.42 -16.00
N ALA A 466 19.38 -2.65 -16.52
CA ALA A 466 19.94 -2.97 -17.83
C ALA A 466 19.28 -2.21 -19.00
N SER A 467 18.08 -1.65 -18.82
CA SER A 467 17.42 -0.75 -19.81
C SER A 467 18.26 0.49 -20.17
N MET A 468 19.18 0.91 -19.29
CA MET A 468 20.06 2.05 -19.51
C MET A 468 21.40 1.66 -20.17
N VAL A 469 21.62 0.40 -20.52
CA VAL A 469 22.82 -0.06 -21.21
C VAL A 469 22.72 0.27 -22.70
N SER A 470 23.62 1.11 -23.21
CA SER A 470 23.68 1.42 -24.65
C SER A 470 24.27 0.27 -25.47
N GLN A 471 24.05 0.28 -26.78
CA GLN A 471 24.60 -0.73 -27.69
C GLN A 471 26.13 -0.82 -27.60
N GLN A 472 26.81 0.34 -27.53
CA GLN A 472 28.26 0.39 -27.37
C GLN A 472 28.69 -0.24 -26.04
N MET A 473 28.03 0.15 -24.96
CA MET A 473 28.34 -0.37 -23.62
C MET A 473 28.10 -1.87 -23.52
N TRP A 474 27.08 -2.37 -24.22
CA TRP A 474 26.79 -3.80 -24.32
C TRP A 474 27.89 -4.54 -25.08
N SER A 475 28.32 -4.05 -26.27
CA SER A 475 29.41 -4.63 -27.05
C SER A 475 30.70 -4.65 -26.24
N ASP A 476 31.03 -3.56 -25.55
CA ASP A 476 32.24 -3.45 -24.73
C ASP A 476 32.18 -4.39 -23.52
N LEU A 477 31.01 -4.57 -22.91
CA LEU A 477 30.80 -5.54 -21.84
C LEU A 477 31.01 -6.96 -22.32
N GLN A 478 30.46 -7.35 -23.46
CA GLN A 478 30.66 -8.68 -24.02
C GLN A 478 32.13 -9.00 -24.33
N SER A 479 32.89 -7.99 -24.82
CA SER A 479 34.33 -8.11 -25.09
C SER A 479 35.17 -8.33 -23.82
N ILE A 480 34.65 -8.00 -22.65
CA ILE A 480 35.28 -8.25 -21.34
C ILE A 480 34.75 -9.54 -20.71
N ALA A 481 33.42 -9.70 -20.59
CA ALA A 481 32.80 -10.80 -19.86
C ALA A 481 33.05 -12.17 -20.56
N GLY A 482 32.92 -12.24 -21.87
CA GLY A 482 33.08 -13.47 -22.65
C GLY A 482 34.47 -14.11 -22.47
N PRO A 483 35.58 -13.42 -22.77
CA PRO A 483 36.92 -13.95 -22.58
C PRO A 483 37.27 -14.28 -21.10
N LEU A 484 36.61 -13.65 -20.15
CA LEU A 484 36.74 -13.98 -18.72
C LEU A 484 35.94 -15.22 -18.31
N GLY A 485 35.15 -15.80 -19.20
CA GLY A 485 34.27 -16.93 -18.89
C GLY A 485 33.12 -16.59 -17.94
N GLN A 486 32.66 -15.32 -17.93
CA GLN A 486 31.62 -14.89 -17.04
C GLN A 486 30.24 -14.97 -17.69
N HIS A 487 29.27 -15.56 -17.01
CA HIS A 487 27.85 -15.44 -17.36
C HIS A 487 27.32 -14.04 -17.00
N VAL A 488 26.38 -13.54 -17.77
CA VAL A 488 25.80 -12.22 -17.55
C VAL A 488 24.29 -12.35 -17.28
N ILE A 489 23.82 -11.79 -16.16
CA ILE A 489 22.41 -11.66 -15.86
C ILE A 489 22.03 -10.19 -15.96
N LEU A 490 21.20 -9.85 -16.95
CA LEU A 490 20.65 -8.52 -17.15
C LEU A 490 19.31 -8.42 -16.43
N VAL A 491 19.19 -7.52 -15.48
CA VAL A 491 17.95 -7.26 -14.74
C VAL A 491 17.49 -5.84 -15.04
N GLY A 492 16.25 -5.66 -15.48
CA GLY A 492 15.76 -4.33 -15.79
C GLY A 492 14.28 -4.31 -16.14
N ASP A 493 13.84 -3.19 -16.70
CA ASP A 493 12.46 -2.93 -17.08
C ASP A 493 12.43 -2.38 -18.51
N SER A 494 11.82 -3.12 -19.43
CA SER A 494 11.75 -2.74 -20.84
C SER A 494 10.98 -1.44 -21.12
N PHE A 495 10.16 -0.97 -20.16
CA PHE A 495 9.40 0.27 -20.26
C PHE A 495 10.04 1.46 -19.55
N GLN A 496 11.24 1.31 -19.00
CA GLN A 496 11.99 2.43 -18.45
C GLN A 496 12.72 3.22 -19.53
N LEU A 497 13.24 4.39 -19.15
CA LEU A 497 13.95 5.31 -20.04
C LEU A 497 15.06 4.57 -20.78
N PRO A 498 15.11 4.70 -22.11
CA PRO A 498 16.22 4.16 -22.90
C PRO A 498 17.54 4.84 -22.53
N PRO A 499 18.69 4.27 -22.96
CA PRO A 499 19.99 4.88 -22.74
C PRO A 499 20.01 6.33 -23.26
N VAL A 500 20.74 7.22 -22.57
CA VAL A 500 21.01 8.58 -23.08
C VAL A 500 21.93 8.44 -24.29
N VAL A 501 21.37 8.68 -25.48
CA VAL A 501 22.11 8.61 -26.75
C VAL A 501 22.89 9.92 -26.92
N ASN A 502 24.19 9.85 -27.10
CA ASN A 502 24.98 11.01 -27.48
C ASN A 502 24.66 11.41 -28.94
N ASN A 503 24.63 12.71 -29.25
CA ASN A 503 24.23 13.31 -30.53
C ASN A 503 24.97 12.81 -31.80
N HIS A 504 25.81 11.77 -31.70
CA HIS A 504 26.56 11.18 -32.82
C HIS A 504 26.04 9.82 -33.28
N GLU A 505 25.04 9.26 -32.59
CA GLU A 505 24.39 8.03 -33.03
C GLU A 505 23.22 8.35 -33.97
N ARG A 506 23.11 7.62 -35.09
CA ARG A 506 22.06 7.84 -36.10
C ARG A 506 20.68 7.67 -35.48
N PRO A 507 19.66 8.47 -35.87
CA PRO A 507 18.31 8.27 -35.45
C PRO A 507 17.78 6.93 -36.02
N GLY A 508 17.81 5.90 -35.20
CA GLY A 508 17.28 4.57 -35.46
C GLY A 508 16.41 4.10 -34.29
N VAL A 509 15.87 2.90 -34.39
CA VAL A 509 15.15 2.26 -33.28
C VAL A 509 16.08 2.22 -32.07
N PRO A 510 15.67 2.70 -30.88
CA PRO A 510 16.51 2.67 -29.70
C PRO A 510 16.93 1.23 -29.40
N PHE A 511 18.23 1.01 -29.23
CA PHE A 511 18.75 -0.29 -28.78
C PHE A 511 18.18 -0.62 -27.41
N SER A 512 17.68 -1.83 -27.24
CA SER A 512 17.23 -2.34 -25.96
C SER A 512 17.69 -3.79 -25.80
N VAL A 513 18.32 -4.09 -24.67
CA VAL A 513 18.65 -5.48 -24.28
C VAL A 513 17.40 -6.34 -23.99
N PHE A 514 16.22 -5.75 -24.09
CA PHE A 514 14.91 -6.41 -23.91
C PHE A 514 14.11 -6.50 -25.21
N SER A 515 14.70 -6.19 -26.37
CA SER A 515 14.04 -6.38 -27.67
C SER A 515 14.06 -7.84 -28.10
N ASP A 516 13.08 -8.24 -28.90
CA ASP A 516 13.00 -9.62 -29.44
C ASP A 516 14.18 -9.97 -30.37
N ASP A 517 14.93 -8.96 -30.84
CA ASP A 517 16.11 -9.11 -31.71
C ASP A 517 17.44 -9.27 -30.93
N PHE A 518 17.38 -9.44 -29.62
CA PHE A 518 18.55 -9.51 -28.71
C PHE A 518 19.01 -10.95 -28.40
#